data_0ad4e7cae5c5e69ac6747a1652e77d0f
#
_entry.id   0ad4e7cae5c5e69ac6747a1652e77d0f
#
_cell.length_a   1.000
_cell.length_b   1.000
_cell.length_c   1.000
_cell.angle_alpha   90.00
_cell.angle_beta   90.00
_cell.angle_gamma   90.00
#
_symmetry.space_group_name_H-M   'P 1'
#
loop_
_entity.id
_entity.type
_entity.pdbx_description
1 polymer ?
#
loop_
_entity_poly.entity_id
_entity_poly.type
_entity_poly.pdbx_seq_one_letter_code
_entity_poly.pdbx_strand_id
1 'polypeptide(L)'
;EGRTSVGSLSIEFMTDPIVKMVRVPEEIIMFLLSGDSMKLSGNIWSTPRPFYKDAGFTGRPLEEDGYMLLSRYNSSLGESVIELVDLTDFSVIHTWNPDISEAHSKTDLRKEEFQDLIRDRSEQRYLIMHPYLNSDGSIILHGNYTPLMKIDHCGDLVWLNQEENFHHSIESDSEGNYWVPTRMFPTKISPDIVGSAFENFYDDAITKISPEGEIIYQKS
;
A
#
# COMPACT_ATOMS: atom_id res chain seq x y z
N GLU A 1 28.74 41.47 -5.27
CA GLU A 1 28.60 40.85 -6.60
C GLU A 1 28.35 39.37 -6.43
N GLY A 2 27.07 39.01 -6.43
CA GLY A 2 26.68 37.62 -6.26
C GLY A 2 26.85 36.85 -7.56
N ARG A 3 27.67 35.80 -7.53
CA ARG A 3 27.65 34.76 -8.55
C ARG A 3 26.50 33.81 -8.25
N THR A 4 25.42 33.94 -8.99
CA THR A 4 24.42 32.90 -9.08
C THR A 4 25.02 31.72 -9.84
N SER A 5 25.37 30.64 -9.15
CA SER A 5 25.66 29.38 -9.84
C SER A 5 24.34 28.79 -10.34
N VAL A 6 24.28 28.47 -11.61
CA VAL A 6 23.17 27.73 -12.23
C VAL A 6 23.04 26.39 -11.49
N GLY A 7 21.93 26.21 -10.78
CA GLY A 7 21.65 24.94 -10.11
C GLY A 7 21.30 25.00 -8.61
N SER A 8 21.18 26.20 -7.98
CA SER A 8 20.69 26.28 -6.61
C SER A 8 19.88 27.54 -6.37
N LEU A 9 18.67 27.39 -5.83
CA LEU A 9 17.85 28.49 -5.34
C LEU A 9 18.01 28.59 -3.83
N SER A 10 18.23 29.82 -3.31
CA SER A 10 18.25 30.09 -1.88
C SER A 10 16.92 30.70 -1.49
N ILE A 11 16.21 30.05 -0.57
CA ILE A 11 14.96 30.58 -0.01
C ILE A 11 15.29 31.16 1.38
N GLU A 12 15.13 32.45 1.53
CA GLU A 12 15.24 33.12 2.83
C GLU A 12 13.89 33.09 3.54
N PHE A 13 13.83 32.46 4.70
CA PHE A 13 12.71 32.61 5.64
C PHE A 13 13.01 33.75 6.61
N MET A 14 12.35 34.90 6.39
CA MET A 14 12.50 36.08 7.24
C MET A 14 11.60 35.95 8.50
N THR A 15 12.05 35.29 9.54
CA THR A 15 11.44 35.47 10.89
C THR A 15 12.37 35.28 12.08
N ASP A 16 13.70 35.20 11.94
CA ASP A 16 14.62 35.19 13.09
C ASP A 16 16.05 35.52 12.67
N PRO A 17 16.88 36.16 13.54
CA PRO A 17 18.22 36.66 13.18
C PRO A 17 19.27 35.58 12.92
N ILE A 18 18.87 34.31 12.82
CA ILE A 18 19.74 33.22 12.38
C ILE A 18 19.17 32.65 11.07
N VAL A 19 19.46 33.34 9.97
CA VAL A 19 19.14 32.81 8.63
C VAL A 19 19.98 31.57 8.39
N LYS A 20 19.39 30.37 8.50
CA LYS A 20 19.97 29.15 7.94
C LYS A 20 19.65 29.13 6.47
N MET A 21 20.64 29.42 5.62
CA MET A 21 20.55 29.13 4.19
C MET A 21 20.38 27.63 3.99
N VAL A 22 19.19 27.19 3.61
CA VAL A 22 18.94 25.81 3.22
C VAL A 22 19.22 25.72 1.72
N ARG A 23 20.26 24.95 1.36
CA ARG A 23 20.54 24.64 -0.03
C ARG A 23 19.50 23.60 -0.48
N VAL A 24 18.58 24.00 -1.36
CA VAL A 24 17.58 23.09 -1.92
C VAL A 24 18.22 22.33 -3.09
N PRO A 25 18.23 20.99 -3.10
CA PRO A 25 18.70 20.21 -4.22
C PRO A 25 17.99 20.56 -5.52
N GLU A 26 18.71 20.45 -6.62
CA GLU A 26 18.21 20.84 -7.96
C GLU A 26 16.95 20.05 -8.35
N GLU A 27 16.86 18.79 -7.94
CA GLU A 27 15.69 17.95 -8.14
C GLU A 27 14.41 18.53 -7.51
N ILE A 28 14.53 19.15 -6.31
CA ILE A 28 13.38 19.78 -5.63
C ILE A 28 12.98 21.06 -6.35
N ILE A 29 13.95 21.80 -6.90
CA ILE A 29 13.65 23.03 -7.66
C ILE A 29 12.95 22.68 -8.96
N MET A 30 13.46 21.69 -9.69
CA MET A 30 12.84 21.20 -10.92
C MET A 30 11.43 20.69 -10.69
N PHE A 31 11.20 20.03 -9.56
CA PHE A 31 9.88 19.61 -9.12
C PHE A 31 8.92 20.78 -8.88
N LEU A 32 9.32 21.79 -8.11
CA LEU A 32 8.49 22.96 -7.83
C LEU A 32 8.16 23.78 -9.09
N LEU A 33 9.05 23.75 -10.09
CA LEU A 33 8.89 24.47 -11.36
C LEU A 33 8.11 23.68 -12.41
N SER A 34 8.09 22.36 -12.33
CA SER A 34 7.42 21.50 -13.32
C SER A 34 5.90 21.49 -13.20
N GLY A 35 5.35 21.99 -12.10
CA GLY A 35 3.91 21.87 -11.81
C GLY A 35 3.46 20.44 -11.53
N ASP A 36 4.38 19.48 -11.54
CA ASP A 36 4.16 18.05 -11.39
C ASP A 36 4.19 17.67 -9.90
N SER A 37 3.35 18.32 -9.07
CA SER A 37 3.25 18.01 -7.63
C SER A 37 2.89 16.54 -7.34
N MET A 38 2.41 15.83 -8.35
CA MET A 38 2.04 14.41 -8.24
C MET A 38 3.23 13.44 -8.37
N LYS A 39 4.32 13.83 -9.01
CA LYS A 39 5.42 12.86 -9.26
C LYS A 39 6.35 12.62 -8.07
N LEU A 40 6.50 13.57 -7.15
CA LEU A 40 7.24 13.34 -5.88
C LEU A 40 6.42 12.53 -4.86
N SER A 41 5.11 12.46 -5.05
CA SER A 41 4.26 11.61 -4.23
C SER A 41 4.28 10.16 -4.66
N GLY A 42 4.98 9.86 -5.77
CA GLY A 42 5.20 8.49 -6.22
C GLY A 42 5.80 7.63 -5.11
N ASN A 43 5.30 6.42 -4.97
CA ASN A 43 5.90 5.44 -4.14
C ASN A 43 7.38 5.29 -4.51
N ILE A 44 8.27 5.23 -3.52
CA ILE A 44 9.71 4.97 -3.77
C ILE A 44 9.94 3.68 -4.55
N TRP A 45 8.96 2.77 -4.52
CA TRP A 45 8.96 1.53 -5.28
C TRP A 45 8.60 1.73 -6.76
N SER A 46 7.96 2.84 -7.13
CA SER A 46 7.60 3.19 -8.50
C SER A 46 8.73 3.89 -9.29
N THR A 47 9.84 4.21 -8.63
CA THR A 47 10.98 4.81 -9.30
C THR A 47 11.55 3.79 -10.30
N PRO A 48 11.56 4.09 -11.62
CA PRO A 48 12.14 3.17 -12.60
C PRO A 48 13.59 2.90 -12.20
N ARG A 49 13.88 1.68 -11.79
CA ARG A 49 15.28 1.28 -11.54
C ARG A 49 15.94 1.12 -12.89
N PRO A 50 16.99 1.89 -13.21
CA PRO A 50 17.61 1.88 -14.55
C PRO A 50 18.22 0.53 -14.95
N PHE A 51 18.24 -0.43 -14.01
CA PHE A 51 18.81 -1.76 -14.20
C PHE A 51 17.80 -2.80 -14.71
N TYR A 52 16.49 -2.49 -14.73
CA TYR A 52 15.45 -3.41 -15.20
C TYR A 52 14.84 -2.85 -16.48
N LYS A 53 15.59 -2.98 -17.59
CA LYS A 53 15.08 -2.61 -18.91
C LYS A 53 14.06 -3.60 -19.45
N ASP A 54 14.10 -4.84 -18.97
CA ASP A 54 13.23 -5.91 -19.40
C ASP A 54 12.23 -6.17 -18.26
N ALA A 55 11.01 -5.66 -18.42
CA ALA A 55 9.90 -6.01 -17.56
C ALA A 55 9.42 -7.41 -17.93
N GLY A 56 9.27 -8.29 -16.94
CA GLY A 56 8.75 -9.64 -17.17
C GLY A 56 9.41 -10.69 -16.30
N PHE A 57 8.99 -11.91 -16.51
CA PHE A 57 9.54 -13.07 -15.82
C PHE A 57 10.82 -13.53 -16.52
N THR A 58 11.81 -13.92 -15.72
CA THR A 58 13.05 -14.53 -16.20
C THR A 58 13.23 -15.87 -15.46
N GLY A 59 13.59 -16.90 -16.21
CA GLY A 59 13.82 -18.23 -15.65
C GLY A 59 13.29 -19.34 -16.55
N ARG A 60 13.23 -20.55 -16.01
CA ARG A 60 12.67 -21.70 -16.68
C ARG A 60 11.19 -21.81 -16.30
N PRO A 61 10.27 -21.87 -17.27
CA PRO A 61 8.87 -22.22 -17.03
C PRO A 61 8.74 -23.57 -16.33
N LEU A 62 7.64 -23.77 -15.60
CA LEU A 62 7.31 -25.06 -15.00
C LEU A 62 6.94 -26.06 -16.11
N GLU A 63 7.23 -27.34 -15.86
CA GLU A 63 6.80 -28.45 -16.72
C GLU A 63 5.38 -28.92 -16.40
N GLU A 64 4.92 -28.65 -15.17
CA GLU A 64 3.58 -28.98 -14.67
C GLU A 64 2.75 -27.70 -14.50
N ASP A 65 1.43 -27.85 -14.52
CA ASP A 65 0.50 -26.74 -14.30
C ASP A 65 0.77 -26.08 -12.96
N GLY A 66 0.97 -24.78 -12.99
CA GLY A 66 1.24 -23.96 -11.81
C GLY A 66 0.87 -22.51 -12.05
N TYR A 67 0.30 -21.89 -11.04
CA TYR A 67 -0.16 -20.52 -11.13
C TYR A 67 0.40 -19.68 -9.98
N MET A 68 0.62 -18.40 -10.25
CA MET A 68 1.08 -17.45 -9.24
C MET A 68 0.13 -16.25 -9.19
N LEU A 69 -0.38 -15.96 -7.99
CA LEU A 69 -1.05 -14.70 -7.73
C LEU A 69 0.00 -13.65 -7.35
N LEU A 70 0.16 -12.64 -8.18
CA LEU A 70 1.20 -11.62 -8.05
C LEU A 70 0.58 -10.24 -7.86
N SER A 71 0.82 -9.59 -6.72
CA SER A 71 0.63 -8.15 -6.60
C SER A 71 1.90 -7.43 -7.01
N ARG A 72 1.79 -6.45 -7.88
CA ARG A 72 2.92 -5.64 -8.33
C ARG A 72 2.50 -4.23 -8.69
N TYR A 73 3.47 -3.33 -8.68
CA TYR A 73 3.27 -2.01 -9.26
C TYR A 73 3.45 -2.06 -10.78
N ASN A 74 2.41 -1.66 -11.51
CA ASN A 74 2.44 -1.56 -12.96
C ASN A 74 2.89 -0.14 -13.35
N SER A 75 4.14 0.02 -13.76
CA SER A 75 4.72 1.31 -14.11
C SER A 75 4.08 1.98 -15.34
N SER A 76 3.43 1.20 -16.21
CA SER A 76 2.75 1.73 -17.39
C SER A 76 1.39 2.34 -17.03
N LEU A 77 0.70 1.76 -16.05
CA LEU A 77 -0.55 2.29 -15.50
C LEU A 77 -0.28 3.33 -14.40
N GLY A 78 0.87 3.21 -13.70
CA GLY A 78 1.21 4.05 -12.56
C GLY A 78 0.54 3.62 -11.26
N GLU A 79 0.15 2.34 -11.13
CA GLU A 79 -0.66 1.84 -10.01
C GLU A 79 -0.37 0.37 -9.69
N SER A 80 -0.83 -0.09 -8.54
CA SER A 80 -0.72 -1.50 -8.14
C SER A 80 -1.84 -2.32 -8.77
N VAL A 81 -1.47 -3.48 -9.32
CA VAL A 81 -2.38 -4.47 -9.90
C VAL A 81 -2.16 -5.84 -9.29
N ILE A 82 -3.13 -6.72 -9.43
CA ILE A 82 -3.01 -8.13 -9.07
C ILE A 82 -3.12 -8.93 -10.36
N GLU A 83 -2.18 -9.84 -10.60
CA GLU A 83 -2.15 -10.68 -11.79
C GLU A 83 -2.15 -12.16 -11.40
N LEU A 84 -2.95 -12.95 -12.11
CA LEU A 84 -2.84 -14.41 -12.10
C LEU A 84 -1.97 -14.80 -13.28
N VAL A 85 -0.84 -15.42 -13.00
CA VAL A 85 0.18 -15.76 -13.99
C VAL A 85 0.29 -17.28 -14.12
N ASP A 86 0.23 -17.79 -15.34
CA ASP A 86 0.56 -19.16 -15.66
C ASP A 86 2.09 -19.33 -15.61
N LEU A 87 2.58 -20.26 -14.80
CA LEU A 87 4.02 -20.48 -14.65
C LEU A 87 4.59 -21.42 -15.73
N THR A 88 3.75 -22.00 -16.60
CA THR A 88 4.21 -22.85 -17.70
C THR A 88 4.71 -22.06 -18.90
N ASP A 89 4.26 -20.80 -19.06
CA ASP A 89 4.66 -19.91 -20.14
C ASP A 89 4.81 -18.44 -19.74
N PHE A 90 4.55 -18.13 -18.46
CA PHE A 90 4.55 -16.79 -17.88
C PHE A 90 3.51 -15.84 -18.47
N SER A 91 2.47 -16.36 -19.07
CA SER A 91 1.33 -15.55 -19.55
C SER A 91 0.48 -15.05 -18.38
N VAL A 92 -0.03 -13.81 -18.50
CA VAL A 92 -1.00 -13.26 -17.56
C VAL A 92 -2.39 -13.75 -17.97
N ILE A 93 -3.01 -14.57 -17.11
CA ILE A 93 -4.34 -15.15 -17.34
C ILE A 93 -5.42 -14.13 -17.04
N HIS A 94 -5.26 -13.39 -15.92
CA HIS A 94 -6.21 -12.38 -15.46
C HIS A 94 -5.51 -11.25 -14.71
N THR A 95 -6.09 -10.06 -14.80
CA THR A 95 -5.62 -8.87 -14.06
C THR A 95 -6.79 -8.23 -13.34
N TRP A 96 -6.65 -8.05 -12.02
CA TRP A 96 -7.53 -7.20 -11.23
C TRP A 96 -6.87 -5.84 -11.07
N ASN A 97 -7.62 -4.81 -11.38
CA ASN A 97 -7.21 -3.41 -11.20
C ASN A 97 -8.29 -2.67 -10.41
N PRO A 98 -8.30 -2.77 -9.06
CA PRO A 98 -9.33 -2.17 -8.25
C PRO A 98 -9.23 -0.64 -8.25
N ASP A 99 -10.38 0.05 -8.25
CA ASP A 99 -10.43 1.49 -7.98
C ASP A 99 -10.19 1.77 -6.49
N ILE A 100 -8.92 1.96 -6.17
CA ILE A 100 -8.47 2.21 -4.79
C ILE A 100 -8.99 3.55 -4.26
N SER A 101 -9.06 4.58 -5.10
CA SER A 101 -9.57 5.90 -4.71
C SER A 101 -11.05 5.81 -4.37
N GLU A 102 -11.86 5.10 -5.14
CA GLU A 102 -13.27 4.88 -4.84
C GLU A 102 -13.43 4.07 -3.54
N ALA A 103 -12.72 2.96 -3.41
CA ALA A 103 -12.77 2.13 -2.21
C ALA A 103 -12.47 2.93 -0.94
N HIS A 104 -11.37 3.69 -0.94
CA HIS A 104 -10.97 4.49 0.23
C HIS A 104 -11.74 5.80 0.39
N SER A 105 -12.54 6.23 -0.60
CA SER A 105 -13.49 7.33 -0.41
C SER A 105 -14.53 7.00 0.67
N LYS A 106 -14.77 5.71 0.93
CA LYS A 106 -15.69 5.19 1.94
C LYS A 106 -15.04 5.00 3.32
N THR A 107 -13.70 5.17 3.42
CA THR A 107 -12.95 5.03 4.68
C THR A 107 -13.10 6.28 5.54
N ASP A 108 -13.36 6.13 6.83
CA ASP A 108 -13.39 7.23 7.79
C ASP A 108 -11.96 7.68 8.16
N LEU A 109 -11.41 8.60 7.39
CA LEU A 109 -10.07 9.16 7.60
C LEU A 109 -9.92 10.03 8.86
N ARG A 110 -10.99 10.22 9.66
CA ARG A 110 -10.89 10.88 10.98
C ARG A 110 -10.33 9.94 12.04
N LYS A 111 -10.40 8.64 11.79
CA LYS A 111 -9.78 7.64 12.66
C LYS A 111 -8.26 7.76 12.58
N GLU A 112 -7.61 7.75 13.76
CA GLU A 112 -6.15 7.90 13.88
C GLU A 112 -5.40 6.81 13.11
N GLU A 113 -5.89 5.60 13.16
CA GLU A 113 -5.32 4.43 12.48
C GLU A 113 -5.24 4.56 10.97
N PHE A 114 -6.07 5.43 10.36
CA PHE A 114 -6.12 5.62 8.91
C PHE A 114 -5.53 6.95 8.42
N GLN A 115 -4.81 7.67 9.27
CA GLN A 115 -4.24 8.97 8.89
C GLN A 115 -3.27 8.87 7.71
N ASP A 116 -2.52 7.79 7.60
CA ASP A 116 -1.61 7.58 6.47
C ASP A 116 -2.35 7.44 5.13
N LEU A 117 -3.60 6.99 5.13
CA LEU A 117 -4.43 6.93 3.91
C LEU A 117 -4.79 8.32 3.36
N ILE A 118 -4.68 9.39 4.14
CA ILE A 118 -4.82 10.76 3.62
C ILE A 118 -3.82 10.98 2.48
N ARG A 119 -2.62 10.43 2.63
CA ARG A 119 -1.53 10.49 1.66
C ARG A 119 -1.58 9.32 0.66
N ASP A 120 -1.81 8.10 1.12
CA ASP A 120 -1.50 6.88 0.37
C ASP A 120 -2.72 6.19 -0.28
N ARG A 121 -3.91 6.83 -0.27
CA ARG A 121 -5.16 6.29 -0.83
C ARG A 121 -5.32 6.40 -2.36
N SER A 122 -4.40 7.06 -3.04
CA SER A 122 -4.48 7.16 -4.51
C SER A 122 -3.93 5.89 -5.17
N GLU A 123 -4.38 5.59 -6.38
CA GLU A 123 -3.92 4.46 -7.20
C GLU A 123 -2.39 4.44 -7.31
N GLN A 124 -1.77 5.62 -7.48
CA GLN A 124 -0.33 5.76 -7.68
C GLN A 124 0.49 5.44 -6.42
N ARG A 125 -0.12 5.52 -5.25
CA ARG A 125 0.60 5.37 -3.97
C ARG A 125 0.22 4.11 -3.20
N TYR A 126 -0.97 3.60 -3.43
CA TYR A 126 -1.44 2.41 -2.73
C TYR A 126 -0.69 1.17 -3.19
N LEU A 127 -0.15 0.42 -2.25
CA LEU A 127 0.48 -0.87 -2.52
C LEU A 127 -0.43 -1.99 -2.04
N ILE A 128 -0.88 -2.81 -2.97
CA ILE A 128 -1.62 -4.02 -2.65
C ILE A 128 -0.64 -5.05 -2.08
N MET A 129 -0.96 -5.58 -0.89
CA MET A 129 -0.13 -6.54 -0.19
C MET A 129 -0.86 -7.86 0.01
N HIS A 130 -0.18 -8.95 -0.27
CA HIS A 130 -0.61 -10.34 0.01
C HIS A 130 -2.09 -10.63 -0.33
N PRO A 131 -2.54 -10.39 -1.58
CA PRO A 131 -3.92 -10.66 -1.96
C PRO A 131 -4.23 -12.15 -1.84
N TYR A 132 -5.48 -12.47 -1.49
CA TYR A 132 -6.00 -13.84 -1.42
C TYR A 132 -7.06 -14.05 -2.49
N LEU A 133 -6.87 -15.08 -3.34
CA LEU A 133 -7.79 -15.43 -4.42
C LEU A 133 -8.82 -16.46 -3.92
N ASN A 134 -10.09 -16.11 -4.01
CA ASN A 134 -11.19 -17.02 -3.76
C ASN A 134 -11.51 -17.89 -5.00
N SER A 135 -12.16 -19.02 -4.77
CA SER A 135 -12.58 -19.95 -5.84
C SER A 135 -13.59 -19.36 -6.82
N ASP A 136 -14.30 -18.29 -6.44
CA ASP A 136 -15.24 -17.55 -7.29
C ASP A 136 -14.56 -16.44 -8.11
N GLY A 137 -13.24 -16.32 -8.03
CA GLY A 137 -12.46 -15.28 -8.73
C GLY A 137 -12.43 -13.93 -8.01
N SER A 138 -13.09 -13.79 -6.87
CA SER A 138 -12.98 -12.59 -6.04
C SER A 138 -11.65 -12.56 -5.28
N ILE A 139 -11.20 -11.36 -4.92
CA ILE A 139 -9.94 -11.12 -4.21
C ILE A 139 -10.23 -10.47 -2.86
N ILE A 140 -9.59 -10.97 -1.80
CA ILE A 140 -9.43 -10.25 -0.54
C ILE A 140 -8.07 -9.56 -0.57
N LEU A 141 -8.03 -8.28 -0.25
CA LEU A 141 -6.80 -7.50 -0.30
C LEU A 141 -6.78 -6.37 0.73
N HIS A 142 -5.60 -5.92 1.05
CA HIS A 142 -5.32 -4.71 1.81
C HIS A 142 -3.99 -4.10 1.36
N GLY A 143 -3.69 -2.88 1.80
CA GLY A 143 -2.36 -2.30 1.75
C GLY A 143 -1.62 -2.46 3.08
N ASN A 144 -0.62 -1.63 3.32
CA ASN A 144 0.09 -1.63 4.59
C ASN A 144 -0.67 -0.81 5.63
N TYR A 145 -1.21 -1.46 6.66
CA TYR A 145 -2.03 -0.83 7.70
C TYR A 145 -3.25 -0.08 7.15
N THR A 146 -4.04 -0.78 6.36
CA THR A 146 -5.22 -0.22 5.71
C THR A 146 -6.46 -1.05 6.04
N PRO A 147 -7.67 -0.55 5.72
CA PRO A 147 -8.86 -1.38 5.67
C PRO A 147 -8.66 -2.64 4.82
N LEU A 148 -9.37 -3.71 5.19
CA LEU A 148 -9.48 -4.92 4.39
C LEU A 148 -10.65 -4.76 3.41
N MET A 149 -10.48 -5.21 2.17
CA MET A 149 -11.53 -5.14 1.18
C MET A 149 -11.66 -6.44 0.39
N LYS A 150 -12.87 -6.69 -0.09
CA LYS A 150 -13.17 -7.71 -1.09
C LYS A 150 -13.56 -7.02 -2.39
N ILE A 151 -12.96 -7.45 -3.47
CA ILE A 151 -13.35 -7.10 -4.83
C ILE A 151 -13.83 -8.34 -5.57
N ASP A 152 -14.72 -8.16 -6.53
CA ASP A 152 -15.17 -9.26 -7.39
C ASP A 152 -14.14 -9.55 -8.50
N HIS A 153 -14.48 -10.50 -9.39
CA HIS A 153 -13.61 -10.88 -10.50
C HIS A 153 -13.39 -9.77 -11.54
N CYS A 154 -14.23 -8.73 -11.55
CA CYS A 154 -14.06 -7.55 -12.41
C CYS A 154 -13.21 -6.46 -11.76
N GLY A 155 -12.96 -6.55 -10.45
CA GLY A 155 -12.28 -5.52 -9.67
C GLY A 155 -13.21 -4.57 -8.91
N ASP A 156 -14.52 -4.79 -8.99
CA ASP A 156 -15.51 -3.94 -8.31
C ASP A 156 -15.58 -4.25 -6.80
N LEU A 157 -15.69 -3.21 -5.98
CA LEU A 157 -15.72 -3.33 -4.53
C LEU A 157 -17.00 -4.03 -4.05
N VAL A 158 -16.84 -5.19 -3.40
CA VAL A 158 -17.94 -5.94 -2.76
C VAL A 158 -18.19 -5.47 -1.34
N TRP A 159 -17.14 -5.41 -0.51
CA TRP A 159 -17.22 -4.87 0.85
C TRP A 159 -15.87 -4.29 1.31
N LEU A 160 -15.94 -3.42 2.31
CA LEU A 160 -14.81 -2.77 2.96
C LEU A 160 -14.97 -2.89 4.48
N ASN A 161 -14.03 -3.56 5.14
CA ASN A 161 -13.93 -3.56 6.59
C ASN A 161 -12.89 -2.53 7.04
N GLN A 162 -13.35 -1.54 7.79
CA GLN A 162 -12.54 -0.46 8.36
C GLN A 162 -12.61 -0.42 9.90
N GLU A 163 -12.82 -1.57 10.53
CA GLU A 163 -12.83 -1.65 11.98
C GLU A 163 -11.43 -1.64 12.56
N GLU A 164 -10.48 -2.22 11.84
CA GLU A 164 -9.08 -2.36 12.23
C GLU A 164 -8.12 -2.04 11.07
N ASN A 165 -6.84 -1.89 11.38
CA ASN A 165 -5.75 -1.86 10.41
C ASN A 165 -5.28 -3.28 10.10
N PHE A 166 -5.35 -3.65 8.83
CA PHE A 166 -4.92 -4.96 8.36
C PHE A 166 -3.51 -4.90 7.76
N HIS A 167 -2.75 -5.99 7.93
CA HIS A 167 -1.40 -6.11 7.41
C HIS A 167 -0.98 -7.57 7.25
N HIS A 168 0.11 -7.83 6.51
CA HIS A 168 0.68 -9.15 6.24
C HIS A 168 -0.23 -10.07 5.41
N SER A 169 -0.08 -11.40 5.58
CA SER A 169 -0.77 -12.39 4.76
C SER A 169 -2.22 -12.62 5.17
N ILE A 170 -2.99 -13.09 4.22
CA ILE A 170 -4.38 -13.50 4.38
C ILE A 170 -4.43 -14.98 4.13
N GLU A 171 -5.03 -15.73 5.05
CA GLU A 171 -5.26 -17.17 4.94
C GLU A 171 -6.75 -17.48 5.12
N SER A 172 -7.27 -18.51 4.48
CA SER A 172 -8.64 -18.97 4.71
C SER A 172 -8.68 -20.26 5.49
N ASP A 173 -9.77 -20.45 6.26
CA ASP A 173 -10.08 -21.72 6.89
C ASP A 173 -11.07 -22.56 6.06
N SER A 174 -11.34 -23.78 6.53
CA SER A 174 -12.26 -24.72 5.86
C SER A 174 -13.72 -24.25 5.84
N GLU A 175 -14.08 -23.25 6.65
CA GLU A 175 -15.41 -22.64 6.70
C GLU A 175 -15.52 -21.43 5.76
N GLY A 176 -14.42 -21.04 5.08
CA GLY A 176 -14.35 -19.89 4.19
C GLY A 176 -14.15 -18.54 4.88
N ASN A 177 -13.82 -18.55 6.18
CA ASN A 177 -13.44 -17.32 6.87
C ASN A 177 -11.96 -16.99 6.60
N TYR A 178 -11.60 -15.72 6.74
CA TYR A 178 -10.25 -15.23 6.52
C TYR A 178 -9.55 -14.95 7.86
N TRP A 179 -8.29 -15.34 7.96
CA TRP A 179 -7.41 -15.04 9.08
C TRP A 179 -6.39 -14.00 8.64
N VAL A 180 -6.39 -12.83 9.29
CA VAL A 180 -5.56 -11.70 8.92
C VAL A 180 -4.98 -11.09 10.19
N PRO A 181 -3.67 -10.76 10.24
CA PRO A 181 -3.12 -9.94 11.29
C PRO A 181 -3.68 -8.52 11.24
N THR A 182 -3.96 -7.96 12.41
CA THR A 182 -4.45 -6.59 12.56
C THR A 182 -3.66 -5.83 13.61
N ARG A 183 -3.63 -4.52 13.47
CA ARG A 183 -3.14 -3.62 14.52
C ARG A 183 -4.31 -3.00 15.22
N MET A 184 -4.38 -3.19 16.53
CA MET A 184 -5.48 -2.71 17.36
C MET A 184 -5.30 -1.25 17.75
N PHE A 185 -6.35 -0.44 17.59
CA PHE A 185 -6.43 0.93 18.05
C PHE A 185 -7.68 1.17 18.89
N PRO A 186 -7.53 1.74 20.08
CA PRO A 186 -6.29 1.88 20.84
C PRO A 186 -5.74 0.51 21.27
N THR A 187 -4.46 0.44 21.61
CA THR A 187 -3.88 -0.77 22.20
C THR A 187 -4.66 -1.21 23.44
N LYS A 188 -4.92 -2.51 23.54
CA LYS A 188 -5.60 -3.13 24.70
C LYS A 188 -4.63 -3.59 25.78
N ILE A 189 -3.32 -3.60 25.50
CA ILE A 189 -2.29 -4.01 26.45
C ILE A 189 -2.00 -2.87 27.42
N SER A 190 -1.96 -3.21 28.71
CA SER A 190 -1.67 -2.21 29.76
C SER A 190 -0.27 -1.63 29.63
N PRO A 191 -0.08 -0.30 29.79
CA PRO A 191 1.24 0.33 29.87
C PRO A 191 2.15 -0.31 30.92
N ASP A 192 1.59 -0.85 32.02
CA ASP A 192 2.35 -1.52 33.08
C ASP A 192 3.05 -2.80 32.59
N ILE A 193 2.51 -3.43 31.53
CA ILE A 193 3.12 -4.63 30.92
C ILE A 193 4.26 -4.23 29.99
N VAL A 194 4.07 -3.19 29.20
CA VAL A 194 5.02 -2.73 28.17
C VAL A 194 6.11 -1.82 28.74
N GLY A 195 5.81 -1.13 29.84
CA GLY A 195 6.75 -0.21 30.51
C GLY A 195 7.16 0.97 29.61
N SER A 196 8.44 1.30 29.60
CA SER A 196 8.98 2.45 28.85
C SER A 196 8.89 2.33 27.33
N ALA A 197 8.58 1.14 26.80
CA ALA A 197 8.40 0.93 25.37
C ALA A 197 6.97 1.30 24.88
N PHE A 198 6.05 1.67 25.79
CA PHE A 198 4.63 1.86 25.49
C PHE A 198 4.37 2.90 24.39
N GLU A 199 5.12 4.00 24.35
CA GLU A 199 4.94 5.05 23.33
C GLU A 199 5.20 4.57 21.90
N ASN A 200 5.98 3.50 21.72
CA ASN A 200 6.33 2.91 20.44
C ASN A 200 5.79 1.47 20.29
N PHE A 201 4.90 1.06 21.18
CA PHE A 201 4.34 -0.28 21.18
C PHE A 201 3.14 -0.35 20.24
N TYR A 202 3.14 -1.39 19.41
CA TYR A 202 2.03 -1.73 18.55
C TYR A 202 1.41 -3.04 19.03
N ASP A 203 0.09 -3.01 19.27
CA ASP A 203 -0.68 -4.16 19.70
C ASP A 203 -1.20 -4.90 18.47
N ASP A 204 -0.47 -5.92 18.04
CA ASP A 204 -0.88 -6.74 16.91
C ASP A 204 -1.75 -7.90 17.40
N ALA A 205 -2.81 -8.20 16.65
CA ALA A 205 -3.74 -9.28 16.92
C ALA A 205 -3.89 -10.20 15.70
N ILE A 206 -4.30 -11.44 15.95
CA ILE A 206 -4.84 -12.28 14.90
C ILE A 206 -6.36 -12.11 14.86
N THR A 207 -6.90 -11.83 13.68
CA THR A 207 -8.32 -11.52 13.48
C THR A 207 -8.92 -12.48 12.47
N LYS A 208 -10.11 -13.01 12.80
CA LYS A 208 -10.92 -13.86 11.91
C LYS A 208 -12.05 -13.01 11.33
N ILE A 209 -12.17 -13.03 10.02
CA ILE A 209 -13.14 -12.26 9.24
C ILE A 209 -14.09 -13.24 8.55
N SER A 210 -15.40 -12.98 8.62
CA SER A 210 -16.39 -13.76 7.90
C SER A 210 -16.32 -13.53 6.38
N PRO A 211 -16.93 -14.39 5.55
CA PRO A 211 -17.04 -14.16 4.11
C PRO A 211 -17.71 -12.84 3.71
N GLU A 212 -18.56 -12.30 4.60
CA GLU A 212 -19.26 -11.02 4.45
C GLU A 212 -18.44 -9.82 4.91
N GLY A 213 -17.23 -10.05 5.45
CA GLY A 213 -16.31 -9.00 5.86
C GLY A 213 -16.40 -8.56 7.32
N GLU A 214 -17.13 -9.30 8.18
CA GLU A 214 -17.32 -8.97 9.59
C GLU A 214 -16.23 -9.59 10.48
N ILE A 215 -15.77 -8.89 11.49
CA ILE A 215 -14.86 -9.45 12.51
C ILE A 215 -15.67 -10.39 13.41
N ILE A 216 -15.34 -11.68 13.38
CA ILE A 216 -16.01 -12.72 14.18
C ILE A 216 -15.13 -13.26 15.32
N TYR A 217 -13.83 -13.00 15.29
CA TYR A 217 -12.89 -13.31 16.36
C TYR A 217 -11.67 -12.40 16.27
N GLN A 218 -11.13 -12.01 17.40
CA GLN A 218 -9.89 -11.25 17.50
C GLN A 218 -9.18 -11.55 18.80
N LYS A 219 -7.85 -11.75 18.71
CA LYS A 219 -7.00 -11.96 19.88
C LYS A 219 -5.61 -11.35 19.66
N SER A 220 -5.23 -10.46 20.55
CA SER A 220 -3.88 -9.95 20.78
C SER A 220 -3.03 -10.97 21.54
#